data_8661329970b2f3059dd40270f45a53f3
#
_entry.id   8661329970b2f3059dd40270f45a53f3
#
_cell.length_a   1.000
_cell.length_b   1.000
_cell.length_c   1.000
_cell.angle_alpha   90.00
_cell.angle_beta   90.00
_cell.angle_gamma   90.00
#
_symmetry.space_group_name_H-M   'P 1'
#
loop_
_entity.id
_entity.type
_entity.pdbx_description
1 polymer ?
#
loop_
_entity_poly.entity_id
_entity_poly.type
_entity_poly.pdbx_seq_one_letter_code
_entity_poly.pdbx_strand_id
1 'polypeptide(L)'
;MAGYFQIGETKIRPGSYFNVQKREENNEFGAVDGVVAVLFRSSIGPLGTVKVIEREDGYEGVYGTGGTTDAMREALYGGAQKLVACWIGSGGANESVSLEAGTGKVKITAQYPGRAGFSVTVRQKLTDAGRKECIIYMGAEEFEKVNFTAGGNEAQALVDAFADSKHFLAALEEGGEGAVPAVSQSAFASGEDPAVTNGDYSHALEEVEKYYFNTICVDTEDKGVHELVSTFLDRIYNAGRFGIGVVAEKPTLDFEERLQSAAGFDKENMVYVINSHVAAKLEELEGYRTAALVAGMVAACPSNQSLTHTVIHRYAEIRELFTNSQYEKAIKNGCLAFSYNTDDKVWIESANNTMIHTDETHDEGWKKIRRVRTRYELMYRLNVQADAMVGKVDNDINGRATIAGKLQGICNAMVNEGKLVSATVAENTGYVADTDSCWFDIDVIDKDSAEHIYLFYKFGFSTIG
;
A
#
# COMPACT_ATOMS: atom_id res chain seq x y z
N MET A 1 -48.73 1.98 -19.58
CA MET A 1 -47.90 3.16 -19.25
C MET A 1 -46.84 2.72 -18.25
N ALA A 2 -45.58 2.90 -18.55
CA ALA A 2 -44.53 2.72 -17.56
C ALA A 2 -44.47 3.95 -16.66
N GLY A 3 -44.23 3.77 -15.38
CA GLY A 3 -44.16 4.85 -14.39
C GLY A 3 -43.03 4.61 -13.39
N TYR A 4 -42.55 5.69 -12.77
CA TYR A 4 -41.60 5.64 -11.67
C TYR A 4 -42.28 5.31 -10.34
N PHE A 5 -41.66 4.56 -9.43
CA PHE A 5 -42.14 4.31 -8.09
C PHE A 5 -41.05 4.59 -7.04
N GLN A 6 -41.50 5.02 -5.84
CA GLN A 6 -40.60 5.15 -4.68
C GLN A 6 -40.63 3.86 -3.86
N ILE A 7 -39.51 3.55 -3.19
CA ILE A 7 -39.42 2.36 -2.32
C ILE A 7 -40.49 2.46 -1.24
N GLY A 8 -41.29 1.39 -1.07
CA GLY A 8 -42.40 1.33 -0.14
C GLY A 8 -43.75 1.84 -0.72
N GLU A 9 -43.78 2.36 -1.93
CA GLU A 9 -45.00 2.78 -2.61
C GLU A 9 -45.72 1.63 -3.33
N THR A 10 -47.04 1.46 -3.09
CA THR A 10 -47.87 0.50 -3.82
C THR A 10 -48.71 1.21 -4.86
N LYS A 11 -48.62 0.84 -6.13
CA LYS A 11 -49.41 1.41 -7.23
C LYS A 11 -50.76 0.67 -7.37
N ILE A 12 -51.86 1.41 -7.49
CA ILE A 12 -53.23 0.85 -7.62
C ILE A 12 -53.51 0.39 -9.06
N ARG A 13 -52.92 1.08 -10.05
CA ARG A 13 -53.18 0.74 -11.46
C ARG A 13 -52.25 -0.39 -11.93
N PRO A 14 -52.77 -1.42 -12.61
CA PRO A 14 -51.91 -2.41 -13.29
C PRO A 14 -50.98 -1.74 -14.32
N GLY A 15 -49.68 -2.04 -14.27
CA GLY A 15 -48.70 -1.44 -15.17
C GLY A 15 -47.29 -1.88 -14.84
N SER A 16 -46.34 -1.50 -15.67
CA SER A 16 -44.91 -1.67 -15.42
C SER A 16 -44.38 -0.42 -14.72
N TYR A 17 -43.69 -0.60 -13.61
CA TYR A 17 -43.11 0.47 -12.80
C TYR A 17 -41.65 0.25 -12.58
N PHE A 18 -40.80 1.30 -12.63
CA PHE A 18 -39.37 1.20 -12.43
C PHE A 18 -38.88 2.17 -11.34
N ASN A 19 -37.80 1.79 -10.69
CA ASN A 19 -37.04 2.62 -9.79
C ASN A 19 -35.56 2.51 -10.17
N VAL A 20 -34.84 3.62 -10.12
CA VAL A 20 -33.41 3.65 -10.38
C VAL A 20 -32.69 3.77 -9.05
N GLN A 21 -31.97 2.73 -8.72
CA GLN A 21 -31.12 2.69 -7.52
C GLN A 21 -29.67 2.64 -7.94
N LYS A 22 -28.80 3.30 -7.20
CA LYS A 22 -27.36 3.05 -7.30
C LYS A 22 -27.13 1.61 -6.86
N ARG A 23 -26.51 0.81 -7.72
CA ARG A 23 -26.04 -0.52 -7.32
C ARG A 23 -25.01 -0.29 -6.20
N GLU A 24 -25.34 -0.68 -4.98
CA GLU A 24 -24.33 -0.86 -3.95
C GLU A 24 -23.42 -1.97 -4.48
N GLU A 25 -22.16 -1.65 -4.70
CA GLU A 25 -21.13 -2.64 -4.93
C GLU A 25 -20.97 -3.39 -3.60
N ASN A 26 -21.77 -4.43 -3.42
CA ASN A 26 -21.50 -5.43 -2.40
C ASN A 26 -20.24 -6.16 -2.81
N ASN A 27 -19.11 -5.66 -2.36
CA ASN A 27 -17.82 -6.36 -2.38
C ASN A 27 -17.81 -7.50 -1.36
N GLU A 28 -18.87 -8.27 -1.25
CA GLU A 28 -18.96 -9.38 -0.29
C GLU A 28 -17.96 -10.50 -0.59
N PHE A 29 -17.35 -10.54 -1.80
CA PHE A 29 -16.44 -11.62 -2.21
C PHE A 29 -15.24 -11.13 -3.04
N GLY A 30 -14.98 -9.85 -3.17
CA GLY A 30 -13.86 -9.30 -3.92
C GLY A 30 -12.66 -9.03 -3.03
N ALA A 31 -11.47 -9.45 -3.46
CA ALA A 31 -10.24 -8.87 -2.93
C ALA A 31 -10.29 -7.36 -3.18
N VAL A 32 -9.96 -6.57 -2.16
CA VAL A 32 -9.88 -5.10 -2.31
C VAL A 32 -8.59 -4.80 -3.05
N ASP A 33 -8.67 -4.28 -4.26
CA ASP A 33 -7.50 -3.81 -5.01
C ASP A 33 -7.01 -2.46 -4.46
N GLY A 34 -5.71 -2.23 -4.63
CA GLY A 34 -5.09 -0.95 -4.28
C GLY A 34 -4.62 -0.83 -2.84
N VAL A 35 -4.47 -1.92 -2.09
CA VAL A 35 -3.93 -1.89 -0.73
C VAL A 35 -2.43 -2.15 -0.75
N VAL A 36 -1.64 -1.18 -0.27
CA VAL A 36 -0.17 -1.27 -0.20
C VAL A 36 0.30 -1.23 1.25
N ALA A 37 1.05 -2.23 1.67
CA ALA A 37 1.79 -2.19 2.92
C ALA A 37 3.10 -1.44 2.71
N VAL A 38 3.37 -0.45 3.58
CA VAL A 38 4.57 0.39 3.48
C VAL A 38 5.28 0.40 4.83
N LEU A 39 6.52 -0.05 4.84
CA LEU A 39 7.43 0.09 5.99
C LEU A 39 8.32 1.30 5.74
N PHE A 40 8.36 2.25 6.67
CA PHE A 40 9.00 3.55 6.48
C PHE A 40 9.52 4.13 7.79
N ARG A 41 10.36 5.15 7.70
CA ARG A 41 10.86 5.95 8.84
C ARG A 41 10.19 7.32 8.85
N SER A 42 9.93 7.82 10.04
CA SER A 42 9.40 9.17 10.27
C SER A 42 10.05 9.79 11.51
N SER A 43 9.69 11.04 11.80
CA SER A 43 10.02 11.74 13.05
C SER A 43 8.78 12.12 13.84
N ILE A 44 7.59 11.74 13.38
CA ILE A 44 6.30 11.97 14.05
C ILE A 44 5.33 10.83 13.77
N GLY A 45 4.36 10.66 14.66
CA GLY A 45 3.29 9.65 14.54
C GLY A 45 3.60 8.36 15.33
N PRO A 46 2.69 7.39 15.29
CA PRO A 46 2.80 6.17 16.09
C PRO A 46 3.90 5.24 15.56
N LEU A 47 4.94 5.06 16.39
CA LEU A 47 6.06 4.15 16.15
C LEU A 47 5.66 2.69 16.39
N GLY A 48 6.09 1.78 15.52
CA GLY A 48 5.96 0.32 15.68
C GLY A 48 4.54 -0.22 15.63
N THR A 49 3.57 0.61 15.24
CA THR A 49 2.17 0.19 15.11
C THR A 49 1.61 0.52 13.73
N VAL A 50 0.80 -0.38 13.21
CA VAL A 50 0.17 -0.17 11.91
C VAL A 50 -0.95 0.85 11.99
N LYS A 51 -0.96 1.79 11.05
CA LYS A 51 -2.11 2.64 10.72
C LYS A 51 -2.60 2.33 9.33
N VAL A 52 -3.91 2.14 9.22
CA VAL A 52 -4.57 2.06 7.92
C VAL A 52 -4.99 3.47 7.54
N ILE A 53 -4.53 3.92 6.38
CA ILE A 53 -4.74 5.27 5.87
C ILE A 53 -5.43 5.15 4.51
N GLU A 54 -6.62 5.71 4.39
CA GLU A 54 -7.32 5.80 3.11
C GLU A 54 -6.68 6.90 2.25
N ARG A 55 -6.72 6.76 0.94
CA ARG A 55 -6.11 7.72 0.01
C ARG A 55 -6.59 9.16 0.24
N GLU A 56 -7.86 9.33 0.58
CA GLU A 56 -8.51 10.64 0.77
C GLU A 56 -8.06 11.34 2.05
N ASP A 57 -7.65 10.58 3.08
CA ASP A 57 -7.24 11.14 4.37
C ASP A 57 -5.84 11.73 4.35
N GLY A 58 -4.97 11.24 3.43
CA GLY A 58 -3.55 11.58 3.41
C GLY A 58 -2.78 11.01 4.60
N TYR A 59 -1.48 10.89 4.46
CA TYR A 59 -0.61 10.37 5.53
C TYR A 59 0.09 11.51 6.28
N GLU A 60 0.15 12.69 5.70
CA GLU A 60 0.93 13.83 6.21
C GLU A 60 0.42 14.30 7.57
N GLY A 61 -0.89 14.22 7.80
CA GLY A 61 -1.49 14.57 9.09
C GLY A 61 -1.15 13.59 10.23
N VAL A 62 -0.64 12.39 9.91
CA VAL A 62 -0.27 11.38 10.90
C VAL A 62 1.24 11.29 11.07
N TYR A 63 1.98 11.28 9.95
CA TYR A 63 3.42 10.99 9.91
C TYR A 63 4.27 12.15 9.38
N GLY A 64 3.66 13.28 8.97
CA GLY A 64 4.37 14.38 8.34
C GLY A 64 5.01 13.98 7.00
N THR A 65 6.04 14.75 6.61
CA THR A 65 6.75 14.58 5.34
C THR A 65 8.24 14.27 5.51
N GLY A 66 8.67 13.97 6.75
CA GLY A 66 10.07 13.67 7.08
C GLY A 66 10.44 12.19 6.94
N GLY A 67 11.73 11.88 7.10
CA GLY A 67 12.24 10.51 7.01
C GLY A 67 12.10 9.92 5.61
N THR A 68 11.49 8.75 5.52
CA THR A 68 11.22 8.04 4.26
C THR A 68 9.71 7.93 3.97
N THR A 69 8.91 8.88 4.49
CA THR A 69 7.46 8.95 4.26
C THR A 69 7.10 9.15 2.78
N ASP A 70 8.05 9.59 1.96
CA ASP A 70 7.90 9.67 0.51
C ASP A 70 7.61 8.32 -0.16
N ALA A 71 7.96 7.18 0.45
CA ALA A 71 7.52 5.86 0.01
C ALA A 71 5.98 5.75 -0.02
N MET A 72 5.29 6.29 0.99
CA MET A 72 3.82 6.34 1.00
C MET A 72 3.28 7.22 -0.12
N ARG A 73 3.90 8.39 -0.33
CA ARG A 73 3.54 9.30 -1.42
C ARG A 73 3.65 8.62 -2.78
N GLU A 74 4.75 7.92 -3.04
CA GLU A 74 4.97 7.24 -4.30
C GLU A 74 4.01 6.06 -4.51
N ALA A 75 3.71 5.29 -3.46
CA ALA A 75 2.68 4.26 -3.53
C ALA A 75 1.30 4.83 -3.90
N LEU A 76 0.91 5.98 -3.32
CA LEU A 76 -0.31 6.69 -3.69
C LEU A 76 -0.28 7.20 -5.14
N TYR A 77 0.85 7.71 -5.62
CA TYR A 77 1.01 8.10 -7.04
C TYR A 77 0.92 6.89 -7.97
N GLY A 78 1.42 5.74 -7.56
CA GLY A 78 1.24 4.47 -8.27
C GLY A 78 -0.22 4.03 -8.38
N GLY A 79 -1.12 4.60 -7.58
CA GLY A 79 -2.55 4.31 -7.64
C GLY A 79 -3.11 3.64 -6.38
N ALA A 80 -2.30 3.44 -5.33
CA ALA A 80 -2.79 2.88 -4.08
C ALA A 80 -4.03 3.64 -3.57
N GLN A 81 -5.04 2.91 -3.13
CA GLN A 81 -6.26 3.47 -2.55
C GLN A 81 -6.20 3.47 -1.02
N LYS A 82 -5.40 2.56 -0.47
CA LYS A 82 -5.25 2.35 0.96
C LYS A 82 -3.81 1.97 1.28
N LEU A 83 -3.28 2.55 2.36
CA LEU A 83 -1.97 2.20 2.89
C LEU A 83 -2.11 1.47 4.23
N VAL A 84 -1.39 0.37 4.36
CA VAL A 84 -1.13 -0.30 5.63
C VAL A 84 0.25 0.16 6.07
N ALA A 85 0.30 1.30 6.74
CA ALA A 85 1.52 2.06 7.04
C ALA A 85 2.09 1.66 8.41
N CYS A 86 3.36 1.27 8.46
CA CYS A 86 4.06 0.95 9.69
C CYS A 86 5.38 1.72 9.78
N TRP A 87 5.47 2.64 10.74
CA TRP A 87 6.72 3.33 11.05
C TRP A 87 7.64 2.39 11.83
N ILE A 88 8.82 2.13 11.27
CA ILE A 88 9.83 1.20 11.80
C ILE A 88 10.85 1.91 12.67
N GLY A 89 11.36 1.21 13.66
CA GLY A 89 12.44 1.65 14.52
C GLY A 89 12.18 1.34 16.00
N SER A 90 13.18 1.59 16.82
CA SER A 90 13.13 1.38 18.25
C SER A 90 13.91 2.47 19.01
N GLY A 91 13.50 2.76 20.24
CA GLY A 91 14.10 3.81 21.06
C GLY A 91 13.74 5.21 20.58
N GLY A 92 14.75 6.12 20.56
CA GLY A 92 14.55 7.53 20.30
C GLY A 92 14.12 8.33 21.55
N ALA A 93 13.94 9.63 21.39
CA ALA A 93 13.49 10.53 22.43
C ALA A 93 12.46 11.54 21.89
N ASN A 94 11.50 11.88 22.74
CA ASN A 94 10.44 12.83 22.38
C ASN A 94 10.96 14.27 22.48
N GLU A 95 10.73 15.08 21.45
CA GLU A 95 10.98 16.54 21.52
C GLU A 95 10.10 17.20 22.55
N SER A 96 10.65 18.19 23.26
CA SER A 96 9.88 18.95 24.22
C SER A 96 10.35 20.40 24.30
N VAL A 97 9.47 21.27 24.77
CA VAL A 97 9.77 22.67 25.10
C VAL A 97 9.13 23.03 26.42
N SER A 98 9.85 23.75 27.28
CA SER A 98 9.31 24.29 28.53
C SER A 98 9.09 25.79 28.37
N LEU A 99 7.86 26.24 28.58
CA LEU A 99 7.44 27.63 28.54
C LEU A 99 7.32 28.18 29.95
N GLU A 100 7.81 29.39 30.21
CA GLU A 100 7.63 30.05 31.50
C GLU A 100 6.12 30.25 31.79
N ALA A 101 5.72 30.01 33.03
CA ALA A 101 4.34 30.14 33.46
C ALA A 101 4.28 30.61 34.92
N GLY A 102 4.31 31.92 35.11
CA GLY A 102 4.28 32.55 36.41
C GLY A 102 5.44 32.10 37.32
N THR A 103 5.15 31.22 38.31
CA THR A 103 6.12 30.70 39.28
C THR A 103 6.86 29.43 38.84
N GLY A 104 6.47 28.82 37.74
CA GLY A 104 7.07 27.61 37.17
C GLY A 104 6.94 27.55 35.66
N LYS A 105 6.70 26.37 35.13
CA LYS A 105 6.72 26.14 33.68
C LYS A 105 5.55 25.27 33.22
N VAL A 106 5.21 25.37 31.94
CA VAL A 106 4.41 24.38 31.21
C VAL A 106 5.32 23.68 30.22
N LYS A 107 5.45 22.38 30.35
CA LYS A 107 6.18 21.54 29.38
C LYS A 107 5.24 20.98 28.35
N ILE A 108 5.55 21.23 27.09
CA ILE A 108 4.87 20.61 25.94
C ILE A 108 5.83 19.58 25.36
N THR A 109 5.38 18.33 25.25
CA THR A 109 6.19 17.20 24.78
C THR A 109 5.50 16.57 23.59
N ALA A 110 6.22 16.28 22.51
CA ALA A 110 5.71 15.49 21.40
C ALA A 110 5.32 14.08 21.91
N GLN A 111 4.22 13.55 21.45
CA GLN A 111 3.69 12.26 21.93
C GLN A 111 4.56 11.07 21.49
N TYR A 112 5.28 11.21 20.38
CA TYR A 112 6.11 10.17 19.79
C TYR A 112 7.57 10.62 19.72
N PRO A 113 8.53 9.68 19.71
CA PRO A 113 9.95 10.02 19.57
C PRO A 113 10.23 10.54 18.15
N GLY A 114 11.24 11.38 18.03
CA GLY A 114 11.69 11.90 16.75
C GLY A 114 12.28 13.30 16.86
N ARG A 115 12.87 13.75 15.75
CA ARG A 115 13.42 15.09 15.59
C ARG A 115 12.71 15.77 14.41
N ALA A 116 11.44 16.15 14.61
CA ALA A 116 10.65 16.84 13.61
C ALA A 116 11.01 18.34 13.48
N GLY A 117 11.73 18.89 14.47
CA GLY A 117 12.13 20.30 14.49
C GLY A 117 10.96 21.24 14.78
N PHE A 118 10.12 20.86 15.73
CA PHE A 118 8.99 21.69 16.14
C PHE A 118 9.44 23.00 16.79
N SER A 119 8.63 24.04 16.59
CA SER A 119 8.71 25.30 17.32
C SER A 119 7.34 25.76 17.78
N VAL A 120 7.28 26.48 18.90
CA VAL A 120 6.03 26.97 19.47
C VAL A 120 5.98 28.50 19.51
N THR A 121 4.82 29.04 19.17
CA THR A 121 4.50 30.47 19.35
C THR A 121 3.27 30.59 20.22
N VAL A 122 3.37 31.40 21.27
CA VAL A 122 2.24 31.78 22.13
C VAL A 122 1.99 33.26 21.95
N ARG A 123 0.79 33.65 21.62
CA ARG A 123 0.41 35.05 21.43
C ARG A 123 -1.05 35.30 21.79
N GLN A 124 -1.37 36.60 21.99
CA GLN A 124 -2.74 37.05 22.14
C GLN A 124 -3.52 36.79 20.85
N LYS A 125 -4.72 36.20 20.97
CA LYS A 125 -5.60 36.02 19.82
C LYS A 125 -6.11 37.36 19.31
N LEU A 126 -5.87 37.69 18.04
CA LEU A 126 -6.20 38.97 17.44
C LEU A 126 -7.70 39.30 17.45
N THR A 127 -8.53 38.27 17.35
CA THR A 127 -10.00 38.40 17.26
C THR A 127 -10.71 38.34 18.62
N ASP A 128 -9.98 37.99 19.70
CA ASP A 128 -10.55 37.78 21.03
C ASP A 128 -9.51 38.05 22.12
N ALA A 129 -9.62 39.20 22.77
CA ALA A 129 -8.71 39.61 23.83
C ALA A 129 -8.82 38.73 25.11
N GLY A 130 -9.87 37.96 25.27
CA GLY A 130 -10.07 36.98 26.35
C GLY A 130 -9.35 35.65 26.11
N ARG A 131 -8.69 35.46 24.98
CA ARG A 131 -8.01 34.21 24.60
C ARG A 131 -6.60 34.43 24.08
N LYS A 132 -5.73 33.46 24.34
CA LYS A 132 -4.45 33.27 23.72
C LYS A 132 -4.48 32.07 22.78
N GLU A 133 -3.60 32.06 21.81
CA GLU A 133 -3.37 30.92 20.93
C GLU A 133 -1.94 30.40 21.11
N CYS A 134 -1.81 29.09 21.18
CA CYS A 134 -0.55 28.38 21.13
C CYS A 134 -0.50 27.64 19.79
N ILE A 135 0.50 27.96 18.98
CA ILE A 135 0.66 27.43 17.63
C ILE A 135 1.98 26.68 17.59
N ILE A 136 1.92 25.41 17.22
CA ILE A 136 3.10 24.59 16.98
C ILE A 136 3.33 24.54 15.48
N TYR A 137 4.56 24.86 15.08
CA TYR A 137 5.02 24.82 13.71
C TYR A 137 5.96 23.64 13.49
N MET A 138 5.90 23.05 12.30
CA MET A 138 6.92 22.16 11.78
C MET A 138 7.60 22.87 10.60
N GLY A 139 8.85 23.29 10.82
CA GLY A 139 9.49 24.22 9.89
C GLY A 139 8.75 25.56 9.81
N ALA A 140 8.24 25.91 8.63
CA ALA A 140 7.48 27.15 8.41
C ALA A 140 5.95 26.96 8.45
N GLU A 141 5.46 25.72 8.50
CA GLU A 141 4.04 25.41 8.41
C GLU A 141 3.40 25.25 9.79
N GLU A 142 2.16 25.75 9.95
CA GLU A 142 1.35 25.54 11.14
C GLU A 142 0.94 24.06 11.20
N PHE A 143 1.42 23.34 12.22
CA PHE A 143 1.16 21.90 12.38
C PHE A 143 -0.05 21.65 13.29
N GLU A 144 -0.09 22.33 14.46
CA GLU A 144 -1.21 22.23 15.40
C GLU A 144 -1.43 23.57 16.10
N LYS A 145 -2.70 23.87 16.39
CA LYS A 145 -3.09 25.12 17.04
C LYS A 145 -4.17 24.87 18.09
N VAL A 146 -3.87 25.31 19.30
CA VAL A 146 -4.84 25.29 20.40
C VAL A 146 -5.10 26.71 20.89
N ASN A 147 -6.32 26.93 21.43
CA ASN A 147 -6.70 28.19 22.03
C ASN A 147 -7.01 27.99 23.51
N PHE A 148 -6.51 28.86 24.35
CA PHE A 148 -6.75 28.80 25.79
C PHE A 148 -7.18 30.18 26.36
N THR A 149 -7.80 30.18 27.53
CA THR A 149 -8.30 31.39 28.18
C THR A 149 -7.17 32.26 28.66
N ALA A 150 -7.18 33.54 28.33
CA ALA A 150 -6.26 34.53 28.83
C ALA A 150 -6.70 35.04 30.23
N GLY A 151 -5.72 35.25 31.11
CA GLY A 151 -5.98 35.67 32.50
C GLY A 151 -6.25 34.50 33.46
N GLY A 152 -6.18 34.76 34.76
CA GLY A 152 -6.26 33.70 35.74
C GLY A 152 -5.07 32.74 35.69
N ASN A 153 -5.34 31.44 35.79
CA ASN A 153 -4.30 30.40 35.64
C ASN A 153 -4.18 29.96 34.19
N GLU A 154 -3.42 30.72 33.39
CA GLU A 154 -3.19 30.43 31.98
C GLU A 154 -2.38 29.14 31.79
N ALA A 155 -1.52 28.78 32.76
CA ALA A 155 -0.73 27.56 32.71
C ALA A 155 -1.64 26.32 32.67
N GLN A 156 -2.61 26.23 33.58
CA GLN A 156 -3.57 25.14 33.58
C GLN A 156 -4.46 25.15 32.32
N ALA A 157 -4.93 26.34 31.90
CA ALA A 157 -5.74 26.50 30.71
C ALA A 157 -5.01 26.03 29.42
N LEU A 158 -3.68 26.22 29.35
CA LEU A 158 -2.85 25.73 28.26
C LEU A 158 -2.72 24.20 28.31
N VAL A 159 -2.52 23.61 29.48
CA VAL A 159 -2.50 22.13 29.64
C VAL A 159 -3.84 21.52 29.23
N ASP A 160 -4.95 22.09 29.68
CA ASP A 160 -6.29 21.61 29.34
C ASP A 160 -6.57 21.72 27.83
N ALA A 161 -6.03 22.75 27.16
CA ALA A 161 -6.18 22.93 25.72
C ALA A 161 -5.48 21.83 24.88
N PHE A 162 -4.47 21.14 25.42
CA PHE A 162 -3.83 20.00 24.78
C PHE A 162 -4.41 18.64 25.15
N ALA A 163 -5.48 18.59 25.99
CA ALA A 163 -6.03 17.32 26.45
C ALA A 163 -6.52 16.39 25.33
N ASP A 164 -7.01 16.98 24.22
CA ASP A 164 -7.48 16.25 23.02
C ASP A 164 -6.45 16.20 21.89
N SER A 165 -5.24 16.72 22.09
CA SER A 165 -4.17 16.67 21.09
C SER A 165 -3.76 15.23 20.82
N LYS A 166 -3.57 14.89 19.53
CA LYS A 166 -3.06 13.58 19.09
C LYS A 166 -1.54 13.56 18.94
N HIS A 167 -0.89 14.72 19.01
CA HIS A 167 0.52 14.87 18.71
C HIS A 167 1.34 15.38 19.89
N PHE A 168 0.71 16.09 20.84
CA PHE A 168 1.41 16.71 21.95
C PHE A 168 0.73 16.43 23.29
N LEU A 169 1.55 16.34 24.32
CA LEU A 169 1.14 16.30 25.72
C LEU A 169 1.65 17.55 26.41
N ALA A 170 0.79 18.22 27.19
CA ALA A 170 1.21 19.34 28.01
C ALA A 170 1.07 19.00 29.50
N ALA A 171 2.00 19.43 30.32
CA ALA A 171 2.00 19.22 31.76
C ALA A 171 2.59 20.43 32.49
N LEU A 172 2.11 20.68 33.73
CA LEU A 172 2.74 21.65 34.62
C LEU A 172 4.07 21.11 35.11
N GLU A 173 5.09 21.94 35.11
CA GLU A 173 6.45 21.65 35.60
C GLU A 173 6.88 22.72 36.59
N GLU A 174 7.62 22.32 37.64
CA GLU A 174 8.11 23.22 38.69
C GLU A 174 7.01 24.06 39.40
N GLY A 175 5.78 23.54 39.46
CA GLY A 175 4.66 24.25 40.07
C GLY A 175 4.13 25.41 39.23
N GLY A 176 4.18 25.28 37.88
CA GLY A 176 3.72 26.30 36.94
C GLY A 176 2.28 26.74 37.23
N GLU A 177 2.08 28.03 37.49
CA GLU A 177 0.79 28.66 37.77
C GLU A 177 0.83 30.10 37.31
N GLY A 178 -0.30 30.60 36.78
CA GLY A 178 -0.44 31.98 36.37
C GLY A 178 -0.25 32.22 34.89
N ALA A 179 0.29 33.42 34.55
CA ALA A 179 0.36 33.87 33.17
C ALA A 179 1.43 33.12 32.36
N VAL A 180 1.11 32.78 31.12
CA VAL A 180 2.05 32.26 30.11
C VAL A 180 2.46 33.43 29.19
N PRO A 181 3.73 33.89 29.21
CA PRO A 181 4.21 34.99 28.38
C PRO A 181 4.05 34.70 26.89
N ALA A 182 4.00 35.78 26.09
CA ALA A 182 4.11 35.65 24.66
C ALA A 182 5.50 35.12 24.26
N VAL A 183 5.54 34.12 23.40
CA VAL A 183 6.77 33.49 22.89
C VAL A 183 6.67 33.40 21.39
N SER A 184 7.79 33.61 20.67
CA SER A 184 7.84 33.50 19.22
C SER A 184 8.83 32.43 18.82
N GLN A 185 8.34 31.40 18.15
CA GLN A 185 9.14 30.32 17.55
C GLN A 185 10.21 29.74 18.50
N SER A 186 9.83 29.46 19.75
CA SER A 186 10.70 28.73 20.66
C SER A 186 10.85 27.28 20.19
N ALA A 187 12.07 26.85 19.93
CA ALA A 187 12.34 25.51 19.40
C ALA A 187 12.12 24.43 20.46
N PHE A 188 11.58 23.29 20.05
CA PHE A 188 11.63 22.07 20.84
C PHE A 188 13.06 21.52 20.86
N ALA A 189 13.39 20.77 21.87
CA ALA A 189 14.73 20.21 22.08
C ALA A 189 14.67 18.74 22.52
N SER A 190 15.84 18.10 22.55
CA SER A 190 16.04 16.74 23.07
C SER A 190 15.32 15.62 22.32
N GLY A 191 14.81 15.88 21.11
CA GLY A 191 14.27 14.86 20.24
C GLY A 191 15.38 13.99 19.61
N GLU A 192 15.15 12.71 19.52
CA GLU A 192 16.00 11.76 18.80
C GLU A 192 15.16 10.82 17.97
N ASP A 193 15.54 10.65 16.69
CA ASP A 193 14.86 9.69 15.81
C ASP A 193 15.15 8.25 16.28
N PRO A 194 14.17 7.34 16.19
CA PRO A 194 14.38 5.94 16.47
C PRO A 194 15.48 5.33 15.60
N ALA A 195 16.31 4.48 16.21
CA ALA A 195 17.26 3.67 15.45
C ALA A 195 16.53 2.55 14.70
N VAL A 196 17.06 2.16 13.53
CA VAL A 196 16.47 1.10 12.71
C VAL A 196 17.49 -0.02 12.49
N THR A 197 17.05 -1.23 12.76
CA THR A 197 17.79 -2.47 12.56
C THR A 197 16.98 -3.48 11.77
N ASN A 198 17.57 -4.57 11.32
CA ASN A 198 16.84 -5.67 10.66
C ASN A 198 15.77 -6.28 11.59
N GLY A 199 15.98 -6.24 12.92
CA GLY A 199 14.99 -6.67 13.90
C GLY A 199 13.73 -5.80 13.89
N ASP A 200 13.87 -4.49 13.68
CA ASP A 200 12.75 -3.56 13.59
C ASP A 200 11.92 -3.80 12.32
N TYR A 201 12.57 -4.13 11.19
CA TYR A 201 11.85 -4.57 9.97
C TYR A 201 11.09 -5.88 10.22
N SER A 202 11.71 -6.87 10.88
CA SER A 202 11.05 -8.14 11.20
C SER A 202 9.81 -7.93 12.08
N HIS A 203 9.91 -7.08 13.09
CA HIS A 203 8.78 -6.73 13.95
C HIS A 203 7.67 -6.01 13.18
N ALA A 204 8.02 -5.06 12.30
CA ALA A 204 7.04 -4.36 11.48
C ALA A 204 6.33 -5.30 10.49
N LEU A 205 7.03 -6.29 9.93
CA LEU A 205 6.44 -7.34 9.09
C LEU A 205 5.42 -8.19 9.88
N GLU A 206 5.69 -8.52 11.15
CA GLU A 206 4.74 -9.20 12.05
C GLU A 206 3.49 -8.35 12.33
N GLU A 207 3.66 -7.04 12.50
CA GLU A 207 2.52 -6.13 12.70
C GLU A 207 1.67 -6.00 11.43
N VAL A 208 2.29 -5.86 10.26
CA VAL A 208 1.61 -5.77 8.95
C VAL A 208 0.90 -7.08 8.59
N GLU A 209 1.40 -8.23 9.04
CA GLU A 209 0.77 -9.53 8.81
C GLU A 209 -0.69 -9.59 9.28
N LYS A 210 -1.07 -8.80 10.27
CA LYS A 210 -2.44 -8.74 10.81
C LYS A 210 -3.45 -8.10 9.87
N TYR A 211 -2.98 -7.46 8.78
CA TYR A 211 -3.80 -6.69 7.84
C TYR A 211 -3.76 -7.31 6.45
N TYR A 212 -4.81 -7.07 5.68
CA TYR A 212 -4.82 -7.42 4.25
C TYR A 212 -4.03 -6.38 3.44
N PHE A 213 -3.24 -6.84 2.48
CA PHE A 213 -2.58 -6.00 1.48
C PHE A 213 -2.39 -6.79 0.17
N ASN A 214 -2.31 -6.07 -0.95
CA ASN A 214 -1.98 -6.63 -2.26
C ASN A 214 -0.47 -6.66 -2.49
N THR A 215 0.20 -5.56 -2.11
CA THR A 215 1.64 -5.41 -2.27
C THR A 215 2.28 -4.86 -1.01
N ILE A 216 3.57 -5.12 -0.85
CA ILE A 216 4.39 -4.57 0.21
C ILE A 216 5.67 -3.96 -0.36
N CYS A 217 6.07 -2.79 0.13
CA CYS A 217 7.36 -2.17 -0.13
C CYS A 217 8.02 -1.69 1.16
N VAL A 218 9.32 -1.52 1.10
CA VAL A 218 10.17 -1.10 2.22
C VAL A 218 10.98 0.14 1.82
N ASP A 219 11.43 0.90 2.79
CA ASP A 219 12.10 2.19 2.63
C ASP A 219 13.64 2.08 2.49
N THR A 220 14.13 0.98 1.96
CA THR A 220 15.56 0.72 1.87
C THR A 220 15.92 -0.07 0.63
N GLU A 221 17.15 0.12 0.16
CA GLU A 221 17.79 -0.65 -0.91
C GLU A 221 18.69 -1.78 -0.37
N ASP A 222 18.57 -2.10 0.91
CA ASP A 222 19.36 -3.15 1.56
C ASP A 222 18.84 -4.55 1.17
N LYS A 223 19.71 -5.34 0.54
CA LYS A 223 19.39 -6.70 0.10
C LYS A 223 18.96 -7.60 1.25
N GLY A 224 19.56 -7.45 2.45
CA GLY A 224 19.20 -8.27 3.61
C GLY A 224 17.76 -8.01 4.06
N VAL A 225 17.28 -6.75 3.96
CA VAL A 225 15.88 -6.41 4.24
C VAL A 225 14.96 -6.95 3.14
N HIS A 226 15.38 -6.90 1.87
CA HIS A 226 14.61 -7.50 0.77
C HIS A 226 14.44 -9.02 0.96
N GLU A 227 15.45 -9.72 1.45
CA GLU A 227 15.39 -11.16 1.79
C GLU A 227 14.44 -11.42 2.98
N LEU A 228 14.37 -10.51 3.98
CA LEU A 228 13.38 -10.58 5.06
C LEU A 228 11.95 -10.47 4.50
N VAL A 229 11.70 -9.52 3.59
CA VAL A 229 10.39 -9.38 2.92
C VAL A 229 10.03 -10.66 2.16
N SER A 230 10.96 -11.21 1.40
CA SER A 230 10.77 -12.45 0.65
C SER A 230 10.40 -13.63 1.57
N THR A 231 11.14 -13.80 2.68
CA THR A 231 10.86 -14.86 3.67
C THR A 231 9.52 -14.65 4.36
N PHE A 232 9.17 -13.41 4.66
CA PHE A 232 7.86 -13.06 5.21
C PHE A 232 6.72 -13.44 4.26
N LEU A 233 6.86 -13.15 2.97
CA LEU A 233 5.86 -13.51 1.96
C LEU A 233 5.66 -15.02 1.83
N ASP A 234 6.72 -15.82 1.89
CA ASP A 234 6.60 -17.28 1.93
C ASP A 234 5.83 -17.75 3.18
N ARG A 235 6.12 -17.14 4.34
CA ARG A 235 5.45 -17.49 5.58
C ARG A 235 3.95 -17.24 5.50
N ILE A 236 3.54 -16.06 5.00
CA ILE A 236 2.12 -15.71 4.89
C ILE A 236 1.42 -16.53 3.78
N TYR A 237 2.13 -16.86 2.70
CA TYR A 237 1.61 -17.75 1.65
C TYR A 237 1.25 -19.12 2.22
N ASN A 238 2.15 -19.71 3.02
CA ASN A 238 1.92 -20.98 3.71
C ASN A 238 0.77 -20.89 4.72
N ALA A 239 0.44 -19.70 5.20
CA ALA A 239 -0.72 -19.44 6.05
C ALA A 239 -2.01 -19.10 5.26
N GLY A 240 -2.00 -19.24 3.93
CA GLY A 240 -3.14 -18.96 3.05
C GLY A 240 -3.39 -17.48 2.78
N ARG A 241 -2.36 -16.63 2.97
CA ARG A 241 -2.44 -15.18 2.71
C ARG A 241 -1.49 -14.81 1.57
N PHE A 242 -1.92 -13.92 0.71
CA PHE A 242 -1.25 -13.64 -0.56
C PHE A 242 -0.86 -12.18 -0.66
N GLY A 243 0.40 -11.92 -0.97
CA GLY A 243 0.94 -10.59 -1.18
C GLY A 243 2.13 -10.62 -2.13
N ILE A 244 2.46 -9.47 -2.73
CA ILE A 244 3.59 -9.31 -3.65
C ILE A 244 4.53 -8.25 -3.09
N GLY A 245 5.81 -8.60 -2.90
CA GLY A 245 6.87 -7.68 -2.53
C GLY A 245 7.42 -6.96 -3.75
N VAL A 246 7.62 -5.65 -3.63
CA VAL A 246 8.25 -4.86 -4.68
C VAL A 246 9.49 -4.18 -4.10
N VAL A 247 10.63 -4.47 -4.69
CA VAL A 247 11.94 -4.00 -4.21
C VAL A 247 12.80 -3.45 -5.35
N ALA A 248 13.75 -2.61 -4.99
CA ALA A 248 14.78 -2.12 -5.88
C ALA A 248 16.05 -1.86 -5.09
N GLU A 249 17.19 -2.19 -5.65
CA GLU A 249 18.50 -1.80 -5.13
C GLU A 249 18.93 -0.46 -5.74
N LYS A 250 20.05 0.07 -5.23
CA LYS A 250 20.63 1.33 -5.72
C LYS A 250 21.00 1.21 -7.19
N PRO A 251 20.58 2.18 -8.03
CA PRO A 251 20.96 2.17 -9.46
C PRO A 251 22.47 2.34 -9.70
N THR A 252 23.22 2.73 -8.67
CA THR A 252 24.68 2.83 -8.73
C THR A 252 25.41 1.48 -8.65
N LEU A 253 24.72 0.39 -8.28
CA LEU A 253 25.25 -0.96 -8.33
C LEU A 253 25.39 -1.42 -9.77
N ASP A 254 26.37 -2.32 -10.02
CA ASP A 254 26.58 -2.89 -11.34
C ASP A 254 25.32 -3.62 -11.85
N PHE A 255 25.09 -3.53 -13.15
CA PHE A 255 23.95 -4.17 -13.79
C PHE A 255 23.91 -5.69 -13.56
N GLU A 256 25.06 -6.36 -13.64
CA GLU A 256 25.16 -7.81 -13.44
C GLU A 256 24.91 -8.20 -11.97
N GLU A 257 25.33 -7.38 -11.01
CA GLU A 257 25.06 -7.61 -9.59
C GLU A 257 23.56 -7.52 -9.33
N ARG A 258 22.87 -6.51 -9.87
CA ARG A 258 21.40 -6.37 -9.75
C ARG A 258 20.65 -7.52 -10.40
N LEU A 259 21.12 -8.02 -11.56
CA LEU A 259 20.56 -9.22 -12.18
C LEU A 259 20.70 -10.45 -11.28
N GLN A 260 21.86 -10.63 -10.65
CA GLN A 260 22.09 -11.74 -9.72
C GLN A 260 21.21 -11.62 -8.47
N SER A 261 21.03 -10.40 -7.96
CA SER A 261 20.11 -10.16 -6.83
C SER A 261 18.68 -10.52 -7.18
N ALA A 262 18.18 -10.11 -8.34
CA ALA A 262 16.83 -10.44 -8.82
C ALA A 262 16.66 -11.96 -9.01
N ALA A 263 17.60 -12.59 -9.74
CA ALA A 263 17.58 -14.04 -9.99
C ALA A 263 17.72 -14.87 -8.71
N GLY A 264 18.32 -14.30 -7.66
CA GLY A 264 18.47 -14.97 -6.36
C GLY A 264 17.16 -15.14 -5.61
N PHE A 265 16.13 -14.35 -5.89
CA PHE A 265 14.81 -14.57 -5.32
C PHE A 265 14.09 -15.75 -5.98
N ASP A 266 14.04 -15.77 -7.32
CA ASP A 266 13.37 -16.81 -8.12
C ASP A 266 11.96 -17.15 -7.60
N LYS A 267 11.13 -16.12 -7.40
CA LYS A 267 9.80 -16.22 -6.78
C LYS A 267 8.74 -15.44 -7.55
N GLU A 268 7.54 -15.99 -7.60
CA GLU A 268 6.38 -15.37 -8.21
C GLU A 268 5.85 -14.16 -7.43
N ASN A 269 6.11 -14.12 -6.12
CA ASN A 269 5.62 -13.08 -5.21
C ASN A 269 6.64 -11.96 -4.95
N MET A 270 7.75 -11.92 -5.69
CA MET A 270 8.74 -10.85 -5.63
C MET A 270 8.89 -10.16 -6.96
N VAL A 271 8.84 -8.84 -6.97
CA VAL A 271 9.07 -7.97 -8.13
C VAL A 271 10.31 -7.13 -7.87
N TYR A 272 11.28 -7.22 -8.77
CA TYR A 272 12.53 -6.48 -8.70
C TYR A 272 12.61 -5.44 -9.82
N VAL A 273 12.70 -4.15 -9.46
CA VAL A 273 12.81 -3.03 -10.40
C VAL A 273 14.29 -2.74 -10.67
N ILE A 274 14.79 -3.09 -11.86
CA ILE A 274 16.23 -3.08 -12.13
C ILE A 274 16.81 -1.71 -12.47
N ASN A 275 16.13 -0.90 -13.32
CA ASN A 275 16.57 0.47 -13.62
C ASN A 275 15.67 1.48 -12.88
N SER A 276 15.82 1.51 -11.57
CA SER A 276 14.94 2.21 -10.64
C SER A 276 15.16 3.74 -10.56
N HIS A 277 15.84 4.34 -11.54
CA HIS A 277 16.08 5.79 -11.56
C HIS A 277 15.34 6.47 -12.70
N VAL A 278 14.26 7.17 -12.34
CA VAL A 278 13.42 7.96 -13.27
C VAL A 278 13.31 9.40 -12.80
N ALA A 279 13.06 10.33 -13.72
CA ALA A 279 13.03 11.75 -13.40
C ALA A 279 11.92 12.52 -14.14
N ALA A 280 11.46 13.62 -13.52
CA ALA A 280 10.57 14.60 -14.12
C ALA A 280 11.01 16.01 -13.70
N LYS A 281 11.53 16.81 -14.63
CA LYS A 281 11.99 18.19 -14.39
C LYS A 281 12.95 18.33 -13.20
N LEU A 282 12.42 18.62 -12.00
CA LEU A 282 13.18 18.85 -10.78
C LEU A 282 13.02 17.71 -9.76
N GLU A 283 12.26 16.68 -10.09
CA GLU A 283 11.99 15.54 -9.21
C GLU A 283 12.63 14.30 -9.77
N GLU A 284 13.48 13.67 -9.00
CA GLU A 284 14.11 12.38 -9.32
C GLU A 284 13.66 11.33 -8.32
N LEU A 285 13.45 10.12 -8.84
CA LEU A 285 12.99 8.96 -8.07
C LEU A 285 13.93 7.81 -8.31
N GLU A 286 14.46 7.25 -7.24
CA GLU A 286 15.38 6.11 -7.32
C GLU A 286 15.18 5.13 -6.17
N GLY A 287 15.68 3.90 -6.37
CA GLY A 287 15.72 2.85 -5.37
C GLY A 287 14.35 2.53 -4.79
N TYR A 288 14.23 2.53 -3.47
CA TYR A 288 13.02 2.18 -2.76
C TYR A 288 11.79 3.05 -3.13
N ARG A 289 12.00 4.31 -3.50
CA ARG A 289 10.90 5.20 -3.90
C ARG A 289 10.28 4.74 -5.22
N THR A 290 11.11 4.31 -6.16
CA THR A 290 10.64 3.73 -7.42
C THR A 290 9.94 2.38 -7.19
N ALA A 291 10.46 1.55 -6.27
CA ALA A 291 9.79 0.33 -5.86
C ALA A 291 8.41 0.61 -5.24
N ALA A 292 8.29 1.64 -4.40
CA ALA A 292 7.02 2.05 -3.82
C ALA A 292 5.99 2.52 -4.88
N LEU A 293 6.44 3.29 -5.89
CA LEU A 293 5.61 3.66 -7.03
C LEU A 293 5.07 2.41 -7.76
N VAL A 294 5.96 1.46 -8.08
CA VAL A 294 5.58 0.21 -8.75
C VAL A 294 4.68 -0.64 -7.87
N ALA A 295 4.91 -0.68 -6.55
CA ALA A 295 4.01 -1.37 -5.61
C ALA A 295 2.58 -0.81 -5.68
N GLY A 296 2.44 0.51 -5.71
CA GLY A 296 1.15 1.18 -5.93
C GLY A 296 0.51 0.80 -7.26
N MET A 297 1.30 0.77 -8.35
CA MET A 297 0.81 0.38 -9.69
C MET A 297 0.36 -1.08 -9.72
N VAL A 298 1.14 -2.00 -9.15
CA VAL A 298 0.79 -3.43 -9.07
C VAL A 298 -0.47 -3.63 -8.22
N ALA A 299 -0.59 -2.96 -7.08
CA ALA A 299 -1.76 -3.07 -6.21
C ALA A 299 -3.04 -2.55 -6.89
N ALA A 300 -2.96 -1.39 -7.55
CA ALA A 300 -4.11 -0.70 -8.14
C ALA A 300 -4.55 -1.29 -9.50
N CYS A 301 -3.66 -1.98 -10.21
CA CYS A 301 -3.97 -2.56 -11.51
C CYS A 301 -5.02 -3.68 -11.33
N PRO A 302 -6.15 -3.68 -12.04
CA PRO A 302 -7.07 -4.80 -12.02
C PRO A 302 -6.37 -6.12 -12.38
N SER A 303 -6.69 -7.21 -11.69
CA SER A 303 -5.98 -8.48 -11.86
C SER A 303 -6.11 -9.08 -13.27
N ASN A 304 -7.07 -8.64 -14.08
CA ASN A 304 -7.25 -9.03 -15.49
C ASN A 304 -6.48 -8.15 -16.46
N GLN A 305 -5.63 -7.23 -15.99
CA GLN A 305 -4.82 -6.34 -16.84
C GLN A 305 -3.32 -6.53 -16.56
N SER A 306 -2.49 -6.34 -17.58
CA SER A 306 -1.03 -6.32 -17.44
C SER A 306 -0.54 -4.87 -17.29
N LEU A 307 0.52 -4.71 -16.52
CA LEU A 307 1.26 -3.44 -16.45
C LEU A 307 2.28 -3.29 -17.59
N THR A 308 2.51 -4.32 -18.42
CA THR A 308 3.37 -4.25 -19.58
C THR A 308 2.89 -3.11 -20.49
N HIS A 309 3.81 -2.23 -20.88
CA HIS A 309 3.56 -1.02 -21.67
C HIS A 309 2.65 0.04 -21.01
N THR A 310 2.44 -0.06 -19.70
CA THR A 310 1.75 0.99 -18.94
C THR A 310 2.64 2.22 -18.80
N VAL A 311 2.14 3.37 -19.27
CA VAL A 311 2.87 4.65 -19.22
C VAL A 311 2.85 5.24 -17.82
N ILE A 312 4.01 5.71 -17.36
CA ILE A 312 4.14 6.46 -16.11
C ILE A 312 4.05 7.96 -16.43
N HIS A 313 2.86 8.53 -16.33
CA HIS A 313 2.60 9.91 -16.78
C HIS A 313 3.39 10.99 -15.99
N ARG A 314 3.81 10.71 -14.76
CA ARG A 314 4.52 11.66 -13.90
C ARG A 314 5.99 11.82 -14.29
N TYR A 315 6.63 10.76 -14.74
CA TYR A 315 8.06 10.75 -15.05
C TYR A 315 8.28 10.66 -16.55
N ALA A 316 9.16 11.52 -17.07
CA ALA A 316 9.42 11.66 -18.50
C ALA A 316 10.83 11.17 -18.91
N GLU A 317 11.71 10.92 -17.94
CA GLU A 317 13.10 10.56 -18.20
C GLU A 317 13.50 9.29 -17.44
N ILE A 318 14.26 8.44 -18.11
CA ILE A 318 14.95 7.29 -17.53
C ILE A 318 16.41 7.67 -17.43
N ARG A 319 16.95 7.74 -16.21
CA ARG A 319 18.36 8.13 -15.98
C ARG A 319 19.33 7.00 -16.29
N GLU A 320 18.87 5.77 -16.20
CA GLU A 320 19.63 4.58 -16.56
C GLU A 320 18.93 3.85 -17.72
N LEU A 321 19.30 4.20 -18.92
CA LEU A 321 18.75 3.60 -20.13
C LEU A 321 19.59 2.38 -20.54
N PHE A 322 18.92 1.26 -20.77
CA PHE A 322 19.53 0.02 -21.18
C PHE A 322 19.61 -0.13 -22.71
N THR A 323 20.59 -0.90 -23.19
CA THR A 323 20.60 -1.41 -24.54
C THR A 323 19.57 -2.54 -24.71
N ASN A 324 19.17 -2.83 -25.96
CA ASN A 324 18.23 -3.93 -26.23
C ASN A 324 18.68 -5.26 -25.59
N SER A 325 19.96 -5.58 -25.69
CA SER A 325 20.54 -6.80 -25.08
C SER A 325 20.43 -6.80 -23.56
N GLN A 326 20.54 -5.64 -22.89
CA GLN A 326 20.37 -5.52 -21.44
C GLN A 326 18.89 -5.68 -21.05
N TYR A 327 17.95 -5.10 -21.83
CA TYR A 327 16.51 -5.34 -21.61
C TYR A 327 16.16 -6.82 -21.72
N GLU A 328 16.62 -7.50 -22.80
CA GLU A 328 16.39 -8.93 -22.97
C GLU A 328 16.95 -9.75 -21.80
N LYS A 329 18.14 -9.35 -21.31
CA LYS A 329 18.81 -10.01 -20.19
C LYS A 329 18.06 -9.77 -18.88
N ALA A 330 17.59 -8.53 -18.64
CA ALA A 330 16.79 -8.17 -17.48
C ALA A 330 15.48 -8.98 -17.44
N ILE A 331 14.75 -9.04 -18.54
CA ILE A 331 13.49 -9.81 -18.63
C ILE A 331 13.73 -11.31 -18.39
N LYS A 332 14.79 -11.89 -18.96
CA LYS A 332 15.16 -13.30 -18.77
C LYS A 332 15.54 -13.64 -17.33
N ASN A 333 16.03 -12.65 -16.57
CA ASN A 333 16.37 -12.79 -15.16
C ASN A 333 15.25 -12.28 -14.22
N GLY A 334 14.02 -12.17 -14.70
CA GLY A 334 12.86 -11.87 -13.87
C GLY A 334 12.80 -10.42 -13.36
N CYS A 335 13.40 -9.47 -14.08
CA CYS A 335 13.37 -8.06 -13.69
C CYS A 335 12.23 -7.31 -14.37
N LEU A 336 11.63 -6.37 -13.63
CA LEU A 336 10.82 -5.31 -14.20
C LEU A 336 11.73 -4.13 -14.55
N ALA A 337 11.60 -3.60 -15.78
CA ALA A 337 12.40 -2.48 -16.25
C ALA A 337 11.50 -1.39 -16.88
N PHE A 338 12.01 -0.15 -16.88
CA PHE A 338 11.42 0.97 -17.61
C PHE A 338 12.14 1.18 -18.94
N SER A 339 11.38 1.51 -19.98
CA SER A 339 11.87 1.92 -21.28
C SER A 339 11.07 3.06 -21.85
N TYR A 340 11.42 3.55 -23.05
CA TYR A 340 10.62 4.52 -23.76
C TYR A 340 9.73 3.86 -24.81
N ASN A 341 8.50 4.33 -24.89
CA ASN A 341 7.63 3.97 -26.02
C ASN A 341 7.97 4.81 -27.27
N THR A 342 7.23 4.57 -28.36
CA THR A 342 7.40 5.30 -29.64
C THR A 342 7.09 6.81 -29.54
N ASP A 343 6.42 7.26 -28.49
CA ASP A 343 6.11 8.67 -28.22
C ASP A 343 7.06 9.30 -27.19
N ASP A 344 8.20 8.67 -26.92
CA ASP A 344 9.20 9.08 -25.94
C ASP A 344 8.65 9.21 -24.50
N LYS A 345 7.62 8.40 -24.15
CA LYS A 345 7.10 8.33 -22.78
C LYS A 345 7.66 7.14 -22.04
N VAL A 346 7.97 7.34 -20.76
CA VAL A 346 8.42 6.26 -19.88
C VAL A 346 7.27 5.28 -19.64
N TRP A 347 7.53 4.00 -19.88
CA TRP A 347 6.61 2.92 -19.58
C TRP A 347 7.30 1.72 -18.94
N ILE A 348 6.53 0.77 -18.42
CA ILE A 348 7.02 -0.52 -17.99
C ILE A 348 7.26 -1.39 -19.24
N GLU A 349 8.50 -1.83 -19.46
CA GLU A 349 8.88 -2.67 -20.60
C GLU A 349 8.20 -4.04 -20.55
N SER A 350 8.31 -4.72 -19.40
CA SER A 350 7.67 -6.00 -19.16
C SER A 350 7.30 -6.15 -17.68
N ALA A 351 6.08 -6.55 -17.40
CA ALA A 351 5.56 -6.72 -16.04
C ALA A 351 5.83 -8.14 -15.52
N ASN A 352 7.10 -8.45 -15.30
CA ASN A 352 7.58 -9.72 -14.76
C ASN A 352 7.82 -9.64 -13.26
N ASN A 353 7.76 -10.78 -12.59
CA ASN A 353 8.30 -11.01 -11.26
C ASN A 353 9.67 -11.71 -11.35
N THR A 354 10.28 -12.02 -10.20
CA THR A 354 11.63 -12.60 -10.17
C THR A 354 11.70 -14.08 -10.49
N MET A 355 10.58 -14.77 -10.69
CA MET A 355 10.57 -16.18 -11.01
C MET A 355 11.15 -16.46 -12.40
N ILE A 356 12.20 -17.26 -12.47
CA ILE A 356 12.88 -17.63 -13.71
C ILE A 356 12.81 -19.12 -13.98
N HIS A 357 12.72 -19.95 -12.94
CA HIS A 357 12.59 -21.40 -13.09
C HIS A 357 11.14 -21.83 -12.85
N THR A 358 10.70 -22.80 -13.60
CA THR A 358 9.41 -23.49 -13.44
C THR A 358 9.62 -24.84 -12.76
N ASP A 359 8.61 -25.34 -12.05
CA ASP A 359 8.61 -26.61 -11.38
C ASP A 359 7.28 -27.36 -11.62
N GLU A 360 7.04 -28.45 -10.89
CA GLU A 360 5.82 -29.24 -11.03
C GLU A 360 4.55 -28.48 -10.59
N THR A 361 4.69 -27.42 -9.78
CA THR A 361 3.60 -26.62 -9.24
C THR A 361 3.48 -25.25 -9.91
N HIS A 362 4.55 -24.78 -10.54
CA HIS A 362 4.64 -23.43 -11.14
C HIS A 362 4.95 -23.51 -12.64
N ASP A 363 3.95 -23.24 -13.46
CA ASP A 363 4.09 -23.10 -14.92
C ASP A 363 4.67 -21.72 -15.31
N GLU A 364 4.95 -21.51 -16.61
CA GLU A 364 5.43 -20.21 -17.16
C GLU A 364 4.51 -19.03 -16.82
N GLY A 365 3.26 -19.27 -16.50
CA GLY A 365 2.31 -18.23 -16.13
C GLY A 365 2.62 -17.56 -14.81
N TRP A 366 3.30 -18.24 -13.90
CA TRP A 366 3.70 -17.67 -12.63
C TRP A 366 4.81 -16.61 -12.75
N LYS A 367 5.47 -16.48 -13.89
CA LYS A 367 6.46 -15.43 -14.17
C LYS A 367 5.86 -14.05 -14.43
N LYS A 368 4.54 -13.94 -14.60
CA LYS A 368 3.83 -12.71 -14.95
C LYS A 368 3.03 -12.15 -13.78
N ILE A 369 3.28 -10.91 -13.40
CA ILE A 369 2.58 -10.21 -12.30
C ILE A 369 1.06 -10.32 -12.47
N ARG A 370 0.53 -10.09 -13.68
CA ARG A 370 -0.91 -10.20 -13.97
C ARG A 370 -1.49 -11.54 -13.55
N ARG A 371 -0.85 -12.64 -14.00
CA ARG A 371 -1.36 -14.00 -13.75
C ARG A 371 -1.25 -14.38 -12.28
N VAL A 372 -0.15 -14.00 -11.61
CA VAL A 372 0.00 -14.18 -10.16
C VAL A 372 -1.12 -13.45 -9.42
N ARG A 373 -1.41 -12.19 -9.75
CA ARG A 373 -2.51 -11.44 -9.12
C ARG A 373 -3.87 -12.09 -9.34
N THR A 374 -4.15 -12.57 -10.55
CA THR A 374 -5.41 -13.29 -10.84
C THR A 374 -5.53 -14.56 -10.00
N ARG A 375 -4.44 -15.34 -9.89
CA ARG A 375 -4.39 -16.59 -9.12
C ARG A 375 -4.53 -16.31 -7.62
N TYR A 376 -3.82 -15.32 -7.08
CA TYR A 376 -3.92 -14.91 -5.68
C TYR A 376 -5.31 -14.38 -5.33
N GLU A 377 -5.93 -13.61 -6.19
CA GLU A 377 -7.31 -13.16 -6.01
C GLU A 377 -8.29 -14.34 -5.96
N LEU A 378 -8.15 -15.31 -6.88
CA LEU A 378 -8.98 -16.51 -6.87
C LEU A 378 -8.82 -17.29 -5.57
N MET A 379 -7.58 -17.58 -5.18
CA MET A 379 -7.28 -18.32 -3.95
C MET A 379 -7.81 -17.59 -2.71
N TYR A 380 -7.65 -16.26 -2.65
CA TYR A 380 -8.20 -15.45 -1.56
C TYR A 380 -9.74 -15.55 -1.50
N ARG A 381 -10.45 -15.35 -2.62
CA ARG A 381 -11.91 -15.42 -2.69
C ARG A 381 -12.44 -16.80 -2.30
N LEU A 382 -11.75 -17.87 -2.75
CA LEU A 382 -12.10 -19.25 -2.41
C LEU A 382 -11.88 -19.55 -0.93
N ASN A 383 -10.75 -19.10 -0.36
CA ASN A 383 -10.45 -19.26 1.07
C ASN A 383 -11.51 -18.57 1.94
N VAL A 384 -11.82 -17.31 1.65
CA VAL A 384 -12.87 -16.55 2.37
C VAL A 384 -14.23 -17.28 2.31
N GLN A 385 -14.60 -17.82 1.13
CA GLN A 385 -15.84 -18.57 0.97
C GLN A 385 -15.82 -19.91 1.72
N ALA A 386 -14.69 -20.62 1.67
CA ALA A 386 -14.52 -21.89 2.38
C ALA A 386 -14.59 -21.67 3.91
N ASP A 387 -13.87 -20.71 4.45
CA ASP A 387 -13.87 -20.36 5.88
C ASP A 387 -15.26 -19.99 6.38
N ALA A 388 -16.06 -19.30 5.55
CA ALA A 388 -17.44 -18.96 5.90
C ALA A 388 -18.35 -20.19 6.09
N MET A 389 -17.95 -21.36 5.54
CA MET A 389 -18.72 -22.61 5.62
C MET A 389 -18.21 -23.59 6.68
N VAL A 390 -16.99 -23.40 7.19
CA VAL A 390 -16.41 -24.25 8.24
C VAL A 390 -17.32 -24.30 9.47
N GLY A 391 -17.65 -25.51 9.91
CA GLY A 391 -18.51 -25.76 11.07
C GLY A 391 -20.00 -25.41 10.89
N LYS A 392 -20.43 -25.05 9.68
CA LYS A 392 -21.83 -24.66 9.37
C LYS A 392 -22.50 -25.58 8.35
N VAL A 393 -21.72 -26.41 7.66
CA VAL A 393 -22.21 -27.34 6.64
C VAL A 393 -21.84 -28.74 7.08
N ASP A 394 -22.79 -29.65 7.02
CA ASP A 394 -22.58 -31.07 7.36
C ASP A 394 -21.68 -31.75 6.33
N ASN A 395 -20.80 -32.67 6.77
CA ASN A 395 -19.92 -33.41 5.87
C ASN A 395 -20.63 -34.66 5.29
N ASP A 396 -21.79 -34.44 4.67
CA ASP A 396 -22.53 -35.45 3.91
C ASP A 396 -22.52 -35.10 2.40
N ILE A 397 -23.12 -35.92 1.58
CA ILE A 397 -23.19 -35.75 0.12
C ILE A 397 -23.80 -34.39 -0.24
N ASN A 398 -24.87 -33.98 0.46
CA ASN A 398 -25.57 -32.72 0.18
C ASN A 398 -24.74 -31.49 0.64
N GLY A 399 -24.11 -31.60 1.80
CA GLY A 399 -23.24 -30.59 2.33
C GLY A 399 -22.01 -30.37 1.43
N ARG A 400 -21.33 -31.43 1.03
CA ARG A 400 -20.20 -31.33 0.08
C ARG A 400 -20.61 -30.76 -1.28
N ALA A 401 -21.76 -31.14 -1.80
CA ALA A 401 -22.33 -30.54 -3.01
C ALA A 401 -22.61 -29.03 -2.83
N THR A 402 -23.06 -28.61 -1.63
CA THR A 402 -23.28 -27.23 -1.29
C THR A 402 -21.97 -26.45 -1.27
N ILE A 403 -20.90 -26.99 -0.67
CA ILE A 403 -19.56 -26.39 -0.65
C ILE A 403 -19.05 -26.23 -2.09
N ALA A 404 -19.05 -27.33 -2.89
CA ALA A 404 -18.62 -27.30 -4.28
C ALA A 404 -19.40 -26.25 -5.10
N GLY A 405 -20.73 -26.16 -4.92
CA GLY A 405 -21.56 -25.18 -5.61
C GLY A 405 -21.25 -23.74 -5.25
N LYS A 406 -20.91 -23.46 -3.98
CA LYS A 406 -20.50 -22.11 -3.53
C LYS A 406 -19.13 -21.71 -4.09
N LEU A 407 -18.16 -22.63 -4.05
CA LEU A 407 -16.83 -22.40 -4.62
C LEU A 407 -16.93 -22.22 -6.15
N GLN A 408 -17.74 -23.05 -6.84
CA GLN A 408 -18.02 -22.89 -8.27
C GLN A 408 -18.64 -21.52 -8.60
N GLY A 409 -19.47 -20.98 -7.70
CA GLY A 409 -20.04 -19.64 -7.83
C GLY A 409 -18.97 -18.56 -7.90
N ILE A 410 -17.92 -18.64 -7.07
CA ILE A 410 -16.75 -17.72 -7.10
C ILE A 410 -16.00 -17.85 -8.44
N CYS A 411 -15.74 -19.10 -8.86
CA CYS A 411 -15.08 -19.37 -10.14
C CYS A 411 -15.86 -18.75 -11.32
N ASN A 412 -17.18 -18.95 -11.37
CA ASN A 412 -18.05 -18.40 -12.40
C ASN A 412 -18.06 -16.86 -12.40
N ALA A 413 -18.03 -16.23 -11.21
CA ALA A 413 -17.94 -14.78 -11.09
C ALA A 413 -16.65 -14.27 -11.74
N MET A 414 -15.49 -14.88 -11.46
CA MET A 414 -14.20 -14.48 -12.05
C MET A 414 -14.13 -14.76 -13.56
N VAL A 415 -14.79 -15.79 -14.07
CA VAL A 415 -14.95 -16.02 -15.52
C VAL A 415 -15.75 -14.87 -16.13
N ASN A 416 -16.87 -14.48 -15.52
CA ASN A 416 -17.73 -13.38 -15.98
C ASN A 416 -17.01 -12.01 -15.91
N GLU A 417 -16.14 -11.81 -14.91
CA GLU A 417 -15.27 -10.63 -14.80
C GLU A 417 -14.15 -10.61 -15.85
N GLY A 418 -14.02 -11.67 -16.65
CA GLY A 418 -13.00 -11.76 -17.70
C GLY A 418 -11.59 -12.08 -17.20
N LYS A 419 -11.45 -12.53 -15.94
CA LYS A 419 -10.18 -12.90 -15.31
C LYS A 419 -9.74 -14.32 -15.67
N LEU A 420 -10.71 -15.24 -15.77
CA LEU A 420 -10.48 -16.64 -16.12
C LEU A 420 -11.11 -16.97 -17.48
N VAL A 421 -10.59 -17.99 -18.14
CA VAL A 421 -11.22 -18.64 -19.30
C VAL A 421 -12.27 -19.61 -18.82
N SER A 422 -11.90 -20.49 -17.88
CA SER A 422 -12.77 -21.47 -17.24
C SER A 422 -12.24 -21.83 -15.86
N ALA A 423 -13.14 -22.27 -15.00
CA ALA A 423 -12.77 -22.93 -13.76
C ALA A 423 -13.87 -23.91 -13.35
N THR A 424 -13.47 -25.08 -12.84
CA THR A 424 -14.38 -26.13 -12.38
C THR A 424 -13.99 -26.58 -10.99
N VAL A 425 -14.99 -26.84 -10.15
CA VAL A 425 -14.81 -27.35 -8.80
C VAL A 425 -15.48 -28.72 -8.72
N ALA A 426 -14.73 -29.71 -8.30
CA ALA A 426 -15.22 -31.08 -8.10
C ALA A 426 -14.75 -31.64 -6.76
N GLU A 427 -15.50 -32.54 -6.17
CA GLU A 427 -15.03 -33.34 -5.02
C GLU A 427 -13.84 -34.19 -5.47
N ASN A 428 -12.74 -34.17 -4.72
CA ASN A 428 -11.54 -34.95 -5.04
C ASN A 428 -11.82 -36.45 -4.89
N THR A 429 -11.49 -37.21 -5.90
CA THR A 429 -11.73 -38.69 -5.91
C THR A 429 -10.56 -39.50 -5.34
N GLY A 430 -9.40 -38.90 -5.16
CA GLY A 430 -8.20 -39.53 -4.60
C GLY A 430 -8.19 -39.54 -3.06
N TYR A 431 -8.91 -38.60 -2.44
CA TYR A 431 -9.07 -38.52 -0.98
C TYR A 431 -10.54 -38.70 -0.61
N VAL A 432 -10.82 -39.72 0.17
CA VAL A 432 -12.18 -40.00 0.62
C VAL A 432 -12.53 -39.08 1.78
N ALA A 433 -13.69 -38.42 1.70
CA ALA A 433 -14.22 -37.64 2.79
C ALA A 433 -14.35 -38.48 4.07
N ASP A 434 -13.85 -37.98 5.19
CA ASP A 434 -13.83 -38.64 6.48
C ASP A 434 -14.31 -37.67 7.56
N THR A 435 -15.09 -38.17 8.49
CA THR A 435 -15.69 -37.49 9.66
C THR A 435 -15.96 -35.99 9.44
N ASP A 436 -14.94 -35.13 9.58
CA ASP A 436 -15.00 -33.68 9.49
C ASP A 436 -14.16 -33.07 8.32
N SER A 437 -13.60 -33.93 7.47
CA SER A 437 -12.68 -33.53 6.40
C SER A 437 -13.24 -33.87 5.01
N CYS A 438 -13.11 -32.93 4.08
CA CYS A 438 -13.45 -33.12 2.67
C CYS A 438 -12.46 -32.37 1.76
N TRP A 439 -12.27 -32.90 0.55
CA TRP A 439 -11.28 -32.38 -0.41
C TRP A 439 -11.93 -32.05 -1.74
N PHE A 440 -11.48 -30.94 -2.35
CA PHE A 440 -11.98 -30.47 -3.63
C PHE A 440 -10.83 -30.19 -4.58
N ASP A 441 -11.01 -30.59 -5.83
CA ASP A 441 -10.16 -30.19 -6.94
C ASP A 441 -10.73 -28.92 -7.59
N ILE A 442 -9.86 -27.98 -7.88
CA ILE A 442 -10.22 -26.72 -8.54
C ILE A 442 -9.33 -26.57 -9.77
N ASP A 443 -9.88 -26.95 -10.94
CA ASP A 443 -9.20 -26.82 -12.22
C ASP A 443 -9.45 -25.45 -12.83
N VAL A 444 -8.37 -24.71 -13.14
CA VAL A 444 -8.45 -23.32 -13.56
C VAL A 444 -7.64 -23.07 -14.82
N ILE A 445 -8.23 -22.37 -15.77
CA ILE A 445 -7.54 -21.79 -16.93
C ILE A 445 -7.65 -20.27 -16.81
N ASP A 446 -6.56 -19.61 -16.45
CA ASP A 446 -6.49 -18.15 -16.37
C ASP A 446 -6.23 -17.52 -17.75
N LYS A 447 -6.53 -16.22 -17.88
CA LYS A 447 -6.28 -15.45 -19.10
C LYS A 447 -4.91 -14.79 -19.05
N ASP A 448 -4.27 -14.70 -20.22
CA ASP A 448 -3.06 -13.91 -20.40
C ASP A 448 -3.27 -12.72 -21.35
N SER A 449 -2.33 -11.77 -21.34
CA SER A 449 -2.27 -10.63 -22.25
C SER A 449 -1.60 -11.03 -23.56
N ALA A 450 -2.00 -10.43 -24.68
CA ALA A 450 -1.23 -10.48 -25.91
C ALA A 450 -0.05 -9.49 -25.79
N GLU A 451 1.11 -9.98 -25.41
CA GLU A 451 2.33 -9.16 -25.22
C GLU A 451 3.27 -9.20 -26.44
N HIS A 452 3.16 -10.24 -27.28
CA HIS A 452 3.93 -10.38 -28.51
C HIS A 452 3.00 -10.39 -29.72
N ILE A 453 3.04 -9.32 -30.53
CA ILE A 453 2.20 -9.17 -31.72
C ILE A 453 3.10 -9.13 -32.94
N TYR A 454 3.02 -10.16 -33.79
CA TYR A 454 3.82 -10.28 -35.01
C TYR A 454 3.02 -9.81 -36.23
N LEU A 455 3.52 -8.79 -36.94
CA LEU A 455 2.88 -8.19 -38.09
C LEU A 455 3.67 -8.52 -39.38
N PHE A 456 3.02 -9.16 -40.33
CA PHE A 456 3.59 -9.49 -41.62
C PHE A 456 3.14 -8.49 -42.66
N TYR A 457 4.01 -7.58 -43.10
CA TYR A 457 3.71 -6.61 -44.16
C TYR A 457 4.06 -7.18 -45.53
N LYS A 458 3.11 -7.12 -46.49
CA LYS A 458 3.34 -7.47 -47.87
C LYS A 458 3.09 -6.22 -48.72
N PHE A 459 4.14 -5.63 -49.24
CA PHE A 459 4.05 -4.48 -50.15
C PHE A 459 3.97 -4.95 -51.58
N GLY A 460 3.01 -4.42 -52.36
CA GLY A 460 2.88 -4.61 -53.81
C GLY A 460 3.08 -3.29 -54.52
N PHE A 461 3.72 -3.33 -55.68
CA PHE A 461 3.82 -2.19 -56.58
C PHE A 461 2.93 -2.44 -57.80
N SER A 462 2.03 -1.52 -58.10
CA SER A 462 1.22 -1.55 -59.33
C SER A 462 1.82 -0.57 -60.34
N THR A 463 2.31 -1.07 -61.45
CA THR A 463 2.59 -0.25 -62.64
C THR A 463 1.26 0.07 -63.28
N ILE A 464 0.85 1.34 -63.20
CA ILE A 464 -0.26 1.85 -64.02
C ILE A 464 0.31 1.93 -65.44
N GLY A 465 -0.17 1.02 -66.29
CA GLY A 465 0.11 1.05 -67.70
C GLY A 465 -0.78 2.07 -68.44
#